data_a4ad6bc9e9ecd73ab92482f548c9ea37
#
_entry.id   a4ad6bc9e9ecd73ab92482f548c9ea37
#
_cell.length_a   1.000
_cell.length_b   1.000
_cell.length_c   1.000
_cell.angle_alpha   90.00
_cell.angle_beta   90.00
_cell.angle_gamma   90.00
#
_symmetry.space_group_name_H-M   'P 1'
#
loop_
_entity.id
_entity.type
_entity.pdbx_description
1 polymer ?
#
loop_
_entity_poly.entity_id
_entity_poly.type
_entity_poly.pdbx_seq_one_letter_code
_entity_poly.pdbx_strand_id
1 'polypeptide(L)'
;MFRFLKLTILISFLAWTAHGAKLGEDGLYEEPWITTTFMDLREDLEEASDNQKRLLILFEQKGCGYCKRMHEKVYSVPEIASKLQQDFFVIRINIFGDLEVTDFDGQTLPEKEIVQKWGVMFTPTMMFFPKNVPVNLTAPKAAVVTMPGAFAKGTTNLLLDWVLLEGYNGDEHLQKFIARNLNVD
;
A
#
# COMPACT_ATOMS: atom_id res chain seq x y z
N MET A 1 -53.88 -32.79 -14.50
CA MET A 1 -52.54 -33.34 -14.22
C MET A 1 -51.54 -32.18 -14.34
N PHE A 2 -51.24 -31.45 -13.27
CA PHE A 2 -50.28 -30.35 -13.26
C PHE A 2 -48.94 -30.87 -12.74
N ARG A 3 -47.90 -30.92 -13.59
CA ARG A 3 -46.54 -31.27 -13.23
C ARG A 3 -45.85 -30.02 -12.70
N PHE A 4 -45.61 -29.94 -11.37
CA PHE A 4 -44.78 -28.92 -10.76
C PHE A 4 -43.30 -29.17 -11.11
N LEU A 5 -42.73 -28.28 -11.91
CA LEU A 5 -41.30 -28.25 -12.21
C LEU A 5 -40.55 -27.61 -11.03
N LYS A 6 -39.84 -28.42 -10.24
CA LYS A 6 -38.99 -27.94 -9.15
C LYS A 6 -37.72 -27.34 -9.76
N LEU A 7 -37.64 -26.00 -9.76
CA LEU A 7 -36.46 -25.25 -10.14
C LEU A 7 -35.46 -25.28 -8.96
N THR A 8 -34.42 -26.12 -9.07
CA THR A 8 -33.35 -26.17 -8.07
C THR A 8 -32.33 -25.05 -8.38
N ILE A 9 -32.36 -23.97 -7.60
CA ILE A 9 -31.37 -22.89 -7.69
C ILE A 9 -30.08 -23.39 -7.04
N LEU A 10 -29.06 -23.64 -7.86
CA LEU A 10 -27.70 -23.97 -7.42
C LEU A 10 -27.00 -22.68 -7.03
N ILE A 11 -26.96 -22.37 -5.73
CA ILE A 11 -26.21 -21.23 -5.19
C ILE A 11 -24.74 -21.65 -5.14
N SER A 12 -23.96 -21.19 -6.12
CA SER A 12 -22.51 -21.34 -6.11
C SER A 12 -21.91 -20.41 -5.05
N PHE A 13 -21.58 -20.95 -3.91
CA PHE A 13 -20.72 -20.26 -2.93
C PHE A 13 -19.32 -20.14 -3.55
N LEU A 14 -18.96 -18.94 -4.02
CA LEU A 14 -17.56 -18.59 -4.24
C LEU A 14 -16.89 -18.59 -2.86
N ALA A 15 -16.17 -19.67 -2.53
CA ALA A 15 -15.30 -19.70 -1.38
C ALA A 15 -14.15 -18.71 -1.63
N TRP A 16 -14.20 -17.56 -0.97
CA TRP A 16 -13.08 -16.64 -0.93
C TRP A 16 -12.00 -17.30 -0.08
N THR A 17 -10.99 -17.87 -0.74
CA THR A 17 -9.81 -18.41 -0.06
C THR A 17 -9.07 -17.24 0.57
N ALA A 18 -9.07 -17.16 1.90
CA ALA A 18 -8.18 -16.28 2.63
C ALA A 18 -6.74 -16.72 2.32
N HIS A 19 -6.05 -16.01 1.43
CA HIS A 19 -4.64 -16.22 1.19
C HIS A 19 -3.91 -15.57 2.37
N GLY A 20 -3.31 -16.39 3.22
CA GLY A 20 -2.35 -15.92 4.20
C GLY A 20 -1.12 -15.37 3.48
N ALA A 21 -0.52 -14.31 4.02
CA ALA A 21 0.70 -13.71 3.50
C ALA A 21 1.78 -14.77 3.25
N LYS A 22 2.25 -14.87 2.00
CA LYS A 22 3.27 -15.84 1.58
C LYS A 22 4.63 -15.16 1.58
N LEU A 23 5.64 -15.82 2.11
CA LEU A 23 7.02 -15.35 2.04
C LEU A 23 7.64 -15.72 0.69
N GLY A 24 8.14 -14.73 -0.04
CA GLY A 24 8.84 -14.92 -1.29
C GLY A 24 10.26 -15.47 -1.14
N GLU A 25 10.90 -15.80 -2.25
CA GLU A 25 12.28 -16.30 -2.26
C GLU A 25 13.29 -15.24 -1.79
N ASP A 26 12.98 -13.97 -1.98
CA ASP A 26 13.72 -12.80 -1.49
C ASP A 26 13.60 -12.62 0.03
N GLY A 27 12.69 -13.37 0.67
CA GLY A 27 12.40 -13.27 2.11
C GLY A 27 11.51 -12.11 2.48
N LEU A 28 10.84 -11.48 1.52
CA LEU A 28 9.79 -10.48 1.71
C LEU A 28 8.41 -11.11 1.50
N TYR A 29 7.36 -10.43 1.97
CA TYR A 29 6.00 -10.95 1.85
C TYR A 29 5.43 -10.66 0.45
N GLU A 30 4.86 -11.69 -0.18
CA GLU A 30 4.13 -11.59 -1.44
C GLU A 30 2.65 -11.39 -1.17
N GLU A 31 2.08 -10.36 -1.75
CA GLU A 31 0.65 -10.05 -1.68
C GLU A 31 0.12 -9.76 -3.09
N PRO A 32 -1.12 -10.15 -3.42
CA PRO A 32 -1.67 -9.94 -4.76
C PRO A 32 -1.82 -8.46 -5.15
N TRP A 33 -1.79 -7.56 -4.20
CA TRP A 33 -1.91 -6.11 -4.39
C TRP A 33 -0.55 -5.39 -4.50
N ILE A 34 0.58 -6.10 -4.33
CA ILE A 34 1.91 -5.55 -4.60
C ILE A 34 2.20 -5.69 -6.10
N THR A 35 2.50 -4.57 -6.75
CA THR A 35 2.80 -4.50 -8.17
C THR A 35 4.32 -4.59 -8.38
N THR A 36 4.74 -5.43 -9.33
CA THR A 36 6.13 -5.46 -9.79
C THR A 36 6.27 -4.52 -10.97
N THR A 37 7.20 -3.57 -10.89
CA THR A 37 7.46 -2.55 -11.91
C THR A 37 8.94 -2.48 -12.22
N PHE A 38 9.33 -1.56 -13.08
CA PHE A 38 10.75 -1.22 -13.30
C PHE A 38 11.28 -0.21 -12.28
N MET A 39 10.48 0.15 -11.27
CA MET A 39 10.84 1.04 -10.17
C MET A 39 11.28 2.45 -10.65
N ASP A 40 10.70 2.94 -11.74
CA ASP A 40 10.71 4.35 -12.10
C ASP A 40 9.48 5.03 -11.51
N LEU A 41 9.69 5.90 -10.50
CA LEU A 41 8.58 6.49 -9.77
C LEU A 41 7.70 7.42 -10.60
N ARG A 42 8.21 7.95 -11.73
CA ARG A 42 7.41 8.74 -12.66
C ARG A 42 6.46 7.86 -13.44
N GLU A 43 6.99 6.77 -13.99
CA GLU A 43 6.19 5.79 -14.72
C GLU A 43 5.18 5.12 -13.78
N ASP A 44 5.60 4.74 -12.58
CA ASP A 44 4.74 4.14 -11.56
C ASP A 44 3.59 5.09 -11.14
N LEU A 45 3.87 6.39 -11.00
CA LEU A 45 2.85 7.40 -10.67
C LEU A 45 1.87 7.61 -11.83
N GLU A 46 2.36 7.62 -13.07
CA GLU A 46 1.54 7.74 -14.28
C GLU A 46 0.62 6.52 -14.41
N GLU A 47 1.16 5.31 -14.28
CA GLU A 47 0.39 4.07 -14.29
C GLU A 47 -0.66 4.02 -13.16
N ALA A 48 -0.28 4.45 -11.95
CA ALA A 48 -1.22 4.58 -10.84
C ALA A 48 -2.38 5.52 -11.20
N SER A 49 -2.07 6.68 -11.75
CA SER A 49 -3.05 7.71 -12.12
C SER A 49 -3.99 7.24 -13.23
N ASP A 50 -3.48 6.58 -14.25
CA ASP A 50 -4.25 6.02 -15.37
C ASP A 50 -5.23 4.95 -14.89
N ASN A 51 -4.83 4.18 -13.88
CA ASN A 51 -5.68 3.19 -13.22
C ASN A 51 -6.56 3.78 -12.11
N GLN A 52 -6.61 5.11 -11.94
CA GLN A 52 -7.35 5.83 -10.91
C GLN A 52 -6.97 5.43 -9.47
N LYS A 53 -5.75 4.95 -9.28
CA LYS A 53 -5.17 4.54 -8.00
C LYS A 53 -4.25 5.62 -7.43
N ARG A 54 -3.86 5.45 -6.16
CA ARG A 54 -2.82 6.26 -5.49
C ARG A 54 -1.54 5.46 -5.40
N LEU A 55 -0.42 6.05 -5.77
CA LEU A 55 0.88 5.42 -5.57
C LEU A 55 1.20 5.33 -4.08
N LEU A 56 1.59 4.13 -3.66
CA LEU A 56 2.07 3.80 -2.32
C LEU A 56 3.38 3.03 -2.43
N ILE A 57 4.42 3.51 -1.76
CA ILE A 57 5.65 2.74 -1.57
C ILE A 57 5.62 2.09 -0.19
N LEU A 58 5.77 0.77 -0.16
CA LEU A 58 5.93 -0.01 1.05
C LEU A 58 7.41 -0.40 1.22
N PHE A 59 8.04 0.08 2.28
CA PHE A 59 9.43 -0.25 2.61
C PHE A 59 9.47 -1.41 3.58
N GLU A 60 10.18 -2.45 3.21
CA GLU A 60 10.31 -3.68 3.99
C GLU A 60 11.75 -4.19 4.01
N GLN A 61 11.99 -5.21 4.82
CA GLN A 61 13.26 -5.95 4.85
C GLN A 61 13.05 -7.41 5.20
N LYS A 62 13.95 -8.25 4.78
CA LYS A 62 14.00 -9.66 5.19
C LYS A 62 14.12 -9.78 6.70
N GLY A 63 13.32 -10.68 7.29
CA GLY A 63 13.34 -10.96 8.74
C GLY A 63 12.67 -9.88 9.62
N CYS A 64 11.95 -8.95 9.03
CA CYS A 64 11.23 -7.90 9.73
C CYS A 64 10.00 -8.45 10.47
N GLY A 65 10.08 -8.57 11.80
CA GLY A 65 8.96 -9.05 12.62
C GLY A 65 7.73 -8.14 12.61
N TYR A 66 7.93 -6.83 12.49
CA TYR A 66 6.83 -5.86 12.38
C TYR A 66 6.18 -5.90 10.99
N CYS A 67 6.94 -6.14 9.91
CA CYS A 67 6.38 -6.37 8.57
C CYS A 67 5.51 -7.63 8.59
N LYS A 68 6.00 -8.73 9.17
CA LYS A 68 5.22 -9.95 9.39
C LYS A 68 3.88 -9.64 10.07
N ARG A 69 3.92 -8.88 11.17
CA ARG A 69 2.71 -8.50 11.90
C ARG A 69 1.72 -7.71 11.02
N MET A 70 2.23 -6.78 10.20
CA MET A 70 1.38 -6.01 9.31
C MET A 70 0.70 -6.91 8.28
N HIS A 71 1.44 -7.80 7.62
CA HIS A 71 0.87 -8.73 6.65
C HIS A 71 -0.16 -9.68 7.27
N GLU A 72 0.18 -10.30 8.42
CA GLU A 72 -0.68 -11.32 9.03
C GLU A 72 -1.90 -10.75 9.77
N LYS A 73 -1.85 -9.52 10.29
CA LYS A 73 -2.85 -8.98 11.21
C LYS A 73 -3.53 -7.70 10.74
N VAL A 74 -2.95 -6.99 9.79
CA VAL A 74 -3.46 -5.70 9.32
C VAL A 74 -3.85 -5.79 7.84
N TYR A 75 -2.90 -6.06 6.98
CA TYR A 75 -3.15 -6.14 5.53
C TYR A 75 -4.05 -7.32 5.14
N SER A 76 -4.10 -8.39 5.96
CA SER A 76 -5.03 -9.51 5.80
C SER A 76 -6.48 -9.18 6.15
N VAL A 77 -6.77 -8.03 6.77
CA VAL A 77 -8.14 -7.60 7.02
C VAL A 77 -8.83 -7.32 5.68
N PRO A 78 -9.98 -7.97 5.38
CA PRO A 78 -10.59 -7.91 4.04
C PRO A 78 -10.84 -6.50 3.53
N GLU A 79 -11.26 -5.58 4.37
CA GLU A 79 -11.49 -4.18 4.01
C GLU A 79 -10.19 -3.48 3.61
N ILE A 80 -9.10 -3.69 4.38
CA ILE A 80 -7.79 -3.09 4.10
C ILE A 80 -7.19 -3.71 2.85
N ALA A 81 -7.22 -5.04 2.72
CA ALA A 81 -6.74 -5.75 1.53
C ALA A 81 -7.47 -5.28 0.26
N SER A 82 -8.80 -5.10 0.35
CA SER A 82 -9.61 -4.61 -0.76
C SER A 82 -9.21 -3.19 -1.18
N LYS A 83 -9.04 -2.27 -0.23
CA LYS A 83 -8.56 -0.90 -0.51
C LYS A 83 -7.17 -0.92 -1.16
N LEU A 84 -6.22 -1.67 -0.59
CA LEU A 84 -4.87 -1.78 -1.15
C LEU A 84 -4.90 -2.29 -2.59
N GLN A 85 -5.75 -3.27 -2.89
CA GLN A 85 -5.85 -3.85 -4.23
C GLN A 85 -6.59 -2.95 -5.23
N GLN A 86 -7.66 -2.28 -4.81
CA GLN A 86 -8.54 -1.55 -5.70
C GLN A 86 -8.14 -0.09 -5.88
N ASP A 87 -7.67 0.56 -4.81
CA ASP A 87 -7.51 2.01 -4.75
C ASP A 87 -6.04 2.46 -4.70
N PHE A 88 -5.10 1.51 -4.46
CA PHE A 88 -3.68 1.82 -4.42
C PHE A 88 -2.89 1.04 -5.48
N PHE A 89 -1.90 1.70 -6.04
CA PHE A 89 -0.83 1.10 -6.83
C PHE A 89 0.36 0.95 -5.89
N VAL A 90 0.55 -0.26 -5.39
CA VAL A 90 1.54 -0.51 -4.33
C VAL A 90 2.79 -1.11 -4.93
N ILE A 91 3.90 -0.41 -4.79
CA ILE A 91 5.23 -0.95 -5.06
C ILE A 91 5.97 -1.21 -3.75
N ARG A 92 6.90 -2.16 -3.75
CA ARG A 92 7.65 -2.55 -2.54
C ARG A 92 9.13 -2.31 -2.77
N ILE A 93 9.79 -1.69 -1.79
CA ILE A 93 11.23 -1.47 -1.75
C ILE A 93 11.84 -2.24 -0.58
N ASN A 94 12.86 -3.06 -0.88
CA ASN A 94 13.69 -3.69 0.14
C ASN A 94 14.77 -2.70 0.59
N ILE A 95 14.75 -2.29 1.86
CA ILE A 95 15.72 -1.29 2.34
C ILE A 95 17.19 -1.75 2.31
N PHE A 96 17.44 -3.04 2.03
CA PHE A 96 18.77 -3.63 1.83
C PHE A 96 18.94 -4.23 0.43
N GLY A 97 18.02 -3.94 -0.49
CA GLY A 97 18.04 -4.47 -1.84
C GLY A 97 19.01 -3.77 -2.78
N ASP A 98 19.20 -4.37 -3.92
CA ASP A 98 20.11 -3.91 -4.96
C ASP A 98 19.41 -3.58 -6.29
N LEU A 99 18.07 -3.67 -6.36
CA LEU A 99 17.33 -3.26 -7.55
C LEU A 99 17.47 -1.75 -7.75
N GLU A 100 17.60 -1.34 -9.00
CA GLU A 100 17.65 0.09 -9.31
C GLU A 100 16.28 0.72 -9.14
N VAL A 101 16.26 1.91 -8.52
CA VAL A 101 15.06 2.74 -8.33
C VAL A 101 15.35 4.13 -8.85
N THR A 102 14.51 4.62 -9.75
CA THR A 102 14.58 5.99 -10.28
C THR A 102 13.60 6.88 -9.51
N ASP A 103 14.13 7.88 -8.80
CA ASP A 103 13.36 8.86 -8.03
C ASP A 103 12.63 9.86 -8.96
N PHE A 104 11.66 10.61 -8.44
CA PHE A 104 10.97 11.66 -9.18
C PHE A 104 11.89 12.79 -9.68
N ASP A 105 13.06 12.99 -9.11
CA ASP A 105 14.08 13.93 -9.60
C ASP A 105 14.95 13.34 -10.75
N GLY A 106 14.70 12.10 -11.16
CA GLY A 106 15.40 11.38 -12.21
C GLY A 106 16.70 10.72 -11.76
N GLN A 107 17.07 10.77 -10.48
CA GLN A 107 18.24 10.06 -9.98
C GLN A 107 17.94 8.57 -9.82
N THR A 108 18.77 7.72 -10.41
CA THR A 108 18.69 6.26 -10.27
C THR A 108 19.76 5.77 -9.30
N LEU A 109 19.36 4.99 -8.30
CA LEU A 109 20.23 4.39 -7.29
C LEU A 109 19.71 2.99 -6.91
N PRO A 110 20.59 2.08 -6.43
CA PRO A 110 20.13 0.85 -5.79
C PRO A 110 19.20 1.13 -4.60
N GLU A 111 18.23 0.24 -4.34
CA GLU A 111 17.24 0.35 -3.27
C GLU A 111 17.88 0.78 -1.93
N LYS A 112 18.95 0.13 -1.51
CA LYS A 112 19.65 0.45 -0.25
C LYS A 112 20.23 1.87 -0.20
N GLU A 113 20.64 2.42 -1.33
CA GLU A 113 21.21 3.76 -1.41
C GLU A 113 20.14 4.83 -1.51
N ILE A 114 19.10 4.57 -2.30
CA ILE A 114 17.98 5.52 -2.44
C ILE A 114 17.20 5.65 -1.14
N VAL A 115 17.03 4.56 -0.40
CA VAL A 115 16.41 4.54 0.94
C VAL A 115 17.20 5.41 1.94
N GLN A 116 18.54 5.37 1.88
CA GLN A 116 19.41 6.25 2.67
C GLN A 116 19.23 7.72 2.25
N LYS A 117 19.21 8.01 0.94
CA LYS A 117 18.93 9.35 0.40
C LYS A 117 17.59 9.89 0.90
N TRP A 118 16.58 9.02 1.01
CA TRP A 118 15.24 9.39 1.47
C TRP A 118 15.09 9.43 3.00
N GLY A 119 16.09 9.00 3.75
CA GLY A 119 16.06 8.96 5.21
C GLY A 119 15.09 7.96 5.80
N VAL A 120 14.76 6.88 5.09
CA VAL A 120 13.90 5.79 5.58
C VAL A 120 14.75 4.86 6.43
N MET A 121 14.50 4.82 7.74
CA MET A 121 15.30 4.06 8.71
C MET A 121 14.56 2.89 9.35
N PHE A 122 13.25 2.80 9.16
CA PHE A 122 12.42 1.82 9.84
C PHE A 122 11.60 1.01 8.84
N THR A 123 11.34 -0.26 9.18
CA THR A 123 10.41 -1.12 8.45
C THR A 123 9.36 -1.72 9.38
N PRO A 124 8.12 -1.86 8.92
CA PRO A 124 7.63 -1.32 7.67
C PRO A 124 7.55 0.21 7.69
N THR A 125 7.63 0.84 6.54
CA THR A 125 7.26 2.25 6.34
C THR A 125 6.34 2.34 5.13
N MET A 126 5.30 3.14 5.21
CA MET A 126 4.40 3.45 4.11
C MET A 126 4.60 4.90 3.68
N MET A 127 4.80 5.15 2.39
CA MET A 127 4.95 6.50 1.83
C MET A 127 3.92 6.68 0.71
N PHE A 128 3.05 7.68 0.86
CA PHE A 128 1.91 7.92 -0.03
C PHE A 128 2.11 9.18 -0.86
N PHE A 129 1.63 9.15 -2.11
CA PHE A 129 1.81 10.24 -3.04
C PHE A 129 0.47 10.83 -3.51
N PRO A 130 0.48 12.12 -3.90
CA PRO A 130 -0.67 12.74 -4.56
C PRO A 130 -0.80 12.18 -5.99
N LYS A 131 -1.90 12.51 -6.67
CA LYS A 131 -2.11 12.13 -8.09
C LYS A 131 -1.03 12.65 -9.02
N ASN A 132 -0.48 13.81 -8.70
CA ASN A 132 0.52 14.49 -9.53
C ASN A 132 1.67 14.95 -8.66
N VAL A 133 2.89 14.70 -9.10
CA VAL A 133 4.11 15.15 -8.44
C VAL A 133 4.86 16.10 -9.39
N PRO A 134 5.18 17.33 -8.94
CA PRO A 134 6.00 18.25 -9.72
C PRO A 134 7.36 17.64 -10.11
N VAL A 135 7.91 18.10 -11.22
CA VAL A 135 9.27 17.70 -11.63
C VAL A 135 10.32 18.17 -10.62
N ASN A 136 11.44 17.46 -10.54
CA ASN A 136 12.59 17.78 -9.69
C ASN A 136 12.34 17.71 -8.16
N LEU A 137 11.29 17.01 -7.72
CA LEU A 137 11.14 16.65 -6.31
C LEU A 137 11.72 15.25 -6.05
N THR A 138 12.24 15.04 -4.86
CA THR A 138 12.54 13.69 -4.35
C THR A 138 11.29 13.06 -3.75
N ALA A 139 11.21 11.73 -3.67
CA ALA A 139 10.07 11.03 -3.12
C ALA A 139 9.63 11.55 -1.72
N PRO A 140 10.53 11.77 -0.74
CA PRO A 140 10.12 12.33 0.56
C PRO A 140 9.51 13.73 0.49
N LYS A 141 9.93 14.55 -0.48
CA LYS A 141 9.37 15.91 -0.67
C LYS A 141 8.05 15.90 -1.42
N ALA A 142 7.83 14.87 -2.23
CA ALA A 142 6.59 14.66 -2.99
C ALA A 142 5.51 13.96 -2.16
N ALA A 143 5.91 13.19 -1.14
CA ALA A 143 4.99 12.42 -0.31
C ALA A 143 4.00 13.31 0.46
N VAL A 144 2.73 12.95 0.43
CA VAL A 144 1.67 13.62 1.22
C VAL A 144 1.67 13.15 2.67
N VAL A 145 2.12 11.94 2.91
CA VAL A 145 2.35 11.38 4.25
C VAL A 145 3.33 10.22 4.19
N THR A 146 4.20 10.14 5.18
CA THR A 146 5.10 9.01 5.43
C THR A 146 4.82 8.48 6.84
N MET A 147 4.53 7.19 6.95
CA MET A 147 4.17 6.52 8.20
C MET A 147 5.18 5.42 8.52
N PRO A 148 6.22 5.71 9.33
CA PRO A 148 7.19 4.71 9.75
C PRO A 148 6.66 3.84 10.89
N GLY A 149 6.82 2.53 10.79
CA GLY A 149 6.46 1.55 11.81
C GLY A 149 5.19 0.78 11.52
N ALA A 150 4.83 -0.12 12.45
CA ALA A 150 3.64 -0.95 12.37
C ALA A 150 2.48 -0.32 13.14
N PHE A 151 1.30 -0.28 12.53
CA PHE A 151 0.11 0.34 13.10
C PHE A 151 -1.00 -0.69 13.33
N ALA A 152 -1.98 -0.34 14.16
CA ALA A 152 -3.19 -1.12 14.33
C ALA A 152 -4.08 -1.04 13.07
N LYS A 153 -4.94 -2.05 12.88
CA LYS A 153 -5.86 -2.11 11.73
C LYS A 153 -6.73 -0.86 11.56
N GLY A 154 -7.31 -0.34 12.66
CA GLY A 154 -8.12 0.87 12.61
C GLY A 154 -7.33 2.10 12.13
N THR A 155 -6.13 2.32 12.68
CA THR A 155 -5.25 3.41 12.26
C THR A 155 -4.86 3.27 10.79
N THR A 156 -4.51 2.06 10.35
CA THR A 156 -4.13 1.81 8.95
C THR A 156 -5.32 2.06 8.02
N ASN A 157 -6.51 1.57 8.36
CA ASN A 157 -7.71 1.77 7.55
C ASN A 157 -8.03 3.27 7.39
N LEU A 158 -8.01 4.02 8.49
CA LEU A 158 -8.25 5.46 8.48
C LEU A 158 -7.17 6.26 7.74
N LEU A 159 -5.90 5.81 7.79
CA LEU A 159 -4.83 6.40 6.99
C LEU A 159 -5.12 6.25 5.49
N LEU A 160 -5.50 5.04 5.05
CA LEU A 160 -5.87 4.80 3.66
C LEU A 160 -7.04 5.69 3.24
N ASP A 161 -8.09 5.79 4.07
CA ASP A 161 -9.24 6.66 3.80
C ASP A 161 -8.85 8.13 3.70
N TRP A 162 -8.01 8.62 4.61
CA TRP A 162 -7.56 10.01 4.60
C TRP A 162 -6.80 10.36 3.31
N VAL A 163 -5.96 9.44 2.83
CA VAL A 163 -5.24 9.62 1.55
C VAL A 163 -6.21 9.62 0.37
N LEU A 164 -7.17 8.69 0.34
CA LEU A 164 -8.16 8.59 -0.75
C LEU A 164 -9.09 9.80 -0.79
N LEU A 165 -9.47 10.32 0.37
CA LEU A 165 -10.28 11.55 0.51
C LEU A 165 -9.46 12.83 0.26
N GLU A 166 -8.16 12.71 -0.08
CA GLU A 166 -7.24 13.84 -0.27
C GLU A 166 -7.21 14.77 0.95
N GLY A 167 -7.29 14.18 2.15
CA GLY A 167 -7.29 14.93 3.42
C GLY A 167 -6.06 15.84 3.61
N TYR A 168 -4.99 15.57 2.88
CA TYR A 168 -3.79 16.41 2.85
C TYR A 168 -4.01 17.78 2.14
N ASN A 169 -5.10 17.94 1.40
CA ASN A 169 -5.50 19.22 0.79
C ASN A 169 -6.41 20.06 1.71
N GLY A 170 -6.86 19.50 2.84
CA GLY A 170 -7.72 20.15 3.80
C GLY A 170 -6.98 20.68 5.03
N ASP A 171 -7.73 21.33 5.92
CA ASP A 171 -7.18 21.89 7.18
C ASP A 171 -7.06 20.85 8.32
N GLU A 172 -7.70 19.68 8.16
CA GLU A 172 -7.69 18.64 9.18
C GLU A 172 -6.45 17.76 9.07
N HIS A 173 -5.55 17.89 10.04
CA HIS A 173 -4.35 17.04 10.10
C HIS A 173 -4.72 15.56 10.32
N LEU A 174 -3.97 14.64 9.68
CA LEU A 174 -4.18 13.18 9.75
C LEU A 174 -4.44 12.67 11.19
N GLN A 175 -3.67 13.14 12.17
CA GLN A 175 -3.82 12.68 13.56
C GLN A 175 -5.18 13.06 14.16
N LYS A 176 -5.72 14.24 13.83
CA LYS A 176 -7.07 14.66 14.25
C LYS A 176 -8.14 13.82 13.56
N PHE A 177 -7.97 13.59 12.25
CA PHE A 177 -8.86 12.73 11.49
C PHE A 177 -8.92 11.32 12.10
N ILE A 178 -7.76 10.71 12.38
CA ILE A 178 -7.69 9.38 13.02
C ILE A 178 -8.35 9.41 14.39
N ALA A 179 -7.97 10.36 15.26
CA ALA A 179 -8.50 10.43 16.62
C ALA A 179 -10.02 10.58 16.65
N ARG A 180 -10.59 11.41 15.77
CA ARG A 180 -12.03 11.62 15.66
C ARG A 180 -12.78 10.36 15.20
N ASN A 181 -12.20 9.60 14.27
CA ASN A 181 -12.87 8.44 13.67
C ASN A 181 -12.61 7.13 14.42
N LEU A 182 -11.55 7.01 15.22
CA LEU A 182 -11.34 5.86 16.12
C LEU A 182 -12.29 5.83 17.34
N ASN A 183 -12.85 6.97 17.71
CA ASN A 183 -13.73 7.09 18.88
C ASN A 183 -15.23 6.91 18.56
N VAL A 184 -15.56 6.51 17.34
CA VAL A 184 -16.96 6.35 16.87
C VAL A 184 -17.43 4.89 16.90
N ASP A 185 -16.56 3.94 17.32
CA ASP A 185 -16.89 2.50 17.43
C ASP A 185 -17.16 2.09 18.89
#